data_55b3febf8ca4530d5270619737980013
#
_entry.id   55b3febf8ca4530d5270619737980013
#
_cell.length_a   1.000
_cell.length_b   1.000
_cell.length_c   1.000
_cell.angle_alpha   90.00
_cell.angle_beta   90.00
_cell.angle_gamma   90.00
#
_symmetry.space_group_name_H-M   'P 1'
#
loop_
_entity.id
_entity.type
_entity.pdbx_description
1 polymer ?
#
loop_
_entity_poly.entity_id
_entity_poly.type
_entity_poly.pdbx_seq_one_letter_code
_entity_poly.pdbx_strand_id
1 'polypeptide(L)'
;VLENIPAEPALRWAALLHDVEKPSCCTTDEEGIRHFKGHQERSAATAEKILRRLHAETRLITEVTELIKIHDIRFPATVEMATRWAGRWGGKRFLRFAALRRADTLGQAHPEEAEPYYRALLAAFREAKEQNACFTVRQLAVTGCDLMGLGLSGPAVGEALRRLLRLVQSGELPNERAALLAAARQQK
;
A
#
# COMPACT_ATOMS: atom_id res chain seq x y z
N VAL A 1 9.98 -16.05 8.98
CA VAL A 1 9.55 -14.62 8.88
C VAL A 1 10.16 -13.81 10.00
N LEU A 2 9.90 -14.14 11.27
CA LEU A 2 10.32 -13.32 12.43
C LEU A 2 11.84 -13.12 12.56
N GLU A 3 12.65 -14.08 12.17
CA GLU A 3 14.11 -14.02 12.17
C GLU A 3 14.67 -13.07 11.10
N ASN A 4 13.95 -12.90 10.01
CA ASN A 4 14.37 -12.13 8.84
C ASN A 4 13.83 -10.68 8.83
N ILE A 5 13.20 -10.24 9.94
CA ILE A 5 12.57 -8.92 10.00
C ILE A 5 13.38 -7.97 10.90
N PRO A 6 13.48 -6.66 10.56
CA PRO A 6 14.15 -5.69 11.43
C PRO A 6 13.59 -5.66 12.85
N ALA A 7 14.45 -5.31 13.82
CA ALA A 7 14.10 -5.22 15.24
C ALA A 7 13.23 -3.97 15.55
N GLU A 8 12.14 -3.80 14.81
CA GLU A 8 11.14 -2.75 15.00
C GLU A 8 9.85 -3.37 15.55
N PRO A 9 9.30 -2.89 16.69
CA PRO A 9 8.14 -3.51 17.34
C PRO A 9 6.96 -3.75 16.40
N ALA A 10 6.56 -2.74 15.60
CA ALA A 10 5.44 -2.89 14.68
C ALA A 10 5.67 -3.98 13.62
N LEU A 11 6.90 -4.08 13.09
CA LEU A 11 7.25 -5.12 12.12
C LEU A 11 7.28 -6.51 12.76
N ARG A 12 7.86 -6.65 13.96
CA ARG A 12 7.94 -7.94 14.64
C ARG A 12 6.56 -8.48 15.04
N TRP A 13 5.69 -7.63 15.56
CA TRP A 13 4.32 -8.02 15.85
C TRP A 13 3.52 -8.36 14.58
N ALA A 14 3.68 -7.58 13.52
CA ALA A 14 3.06 -7.90 12.23
C ALA A 14 3.58 -9.24 11.68
N ALA A 15 4.89 -9.48 11.70
CA ALA A 15 5.50 -10.74 11.27
C ALA A 15 5.03 -11.95 12.08
N LEU A 16 4.78 -11.79 13.38
CA LEU A 16 4.28 -12.86 14.24
C LEU A 16 2.80 -13.19 13.96
N LEU A 17 1.98 -12.18 13.68
CA LEU A 17 0.52 -12.30 13.69
C LEU A 17 -0.14 -12.22 12.30
N HIS A 18 0.62 -11.94 11.19
CA HIS A 18 0.02 -11.69 9.87
C HIS A 18 -0.84 -12.85 9.35
N ASP A 19 -0.47 -14.07 9.69
CA ASP A 19 -1.07 -15.30 9.19
C ASP A 19 -1.84 -16.11 10.25
N VAL A 20 -2.06 -15.55 11.43
CA VAL A 20 -2.64 -16.28 12.58
C VAL A 20 -4.03 -16.86 12.26
N GLU A 21 -4.78 -16.28 11.34
CA GLU A 21 -6.11 -16.73 10.92
C GLU A 21 -6.12 -17.53 9.59
N LYS A 22 -4.97 -17.84 8.99
CA LYS A 22 -4.93 -18.71 7.80
C LYS A 22 -5.64 -20.06 8.03
N PRO A 23 -5.44 -20.77 9.16
CA PRO A 23 -6.15 -22.04 9.38
C PRO A 23 -7.67 -21.88 9.37
N SER A 24 -8.21 -20.81 9.96
CA SER A 24 -9.66 -20.56 10.02
C SER A 24 -10.27 -20.09 8.69
N CYS A 25 -9.43 -19.66 7.74
CA CYS A 25 -9.83 -19.18 6.40
C CYS A 25 -9.53 -20.22 5.30
N CYS A 26 -9.02 -21.39 5.67
CA CYS A 26 -8.61 -22.40 4.70
C CYS A 26 -9.82 -23.02 4.02
N THR A 27 -9.86 -22.93 2.70
CA THR A 27 -10.79 -23.66 1.82
C THR A 27 -9.98 -24.42 0.78
N THR A 28 -10.48 -25.56 0.33
CA THR A 28 -9.83 -26.36 -0.72
C THR A 28 -10.78 -26.40 -1.92
N ASP A 29 -10.26 -26.11 -3.12
CA ASP A 29 -11.03 -26.25 -4.36
C ASP A 29 -11.09 -27.69 -4.87
N GLU A 30 -11.74 -27.88 -6.03
CA GLU A 30 -11.92 -29.21 -6.67
C GLU A 30 -10.59 -29.82 -7.13
N GLU A 31 -9.56 -28.98 -7.37
CA GLU A 31 -8.22 -29.40 -7.77
C GLU A 31 -7.31 -29.71 -6.57
N GLY A 32 -7.81 -29.57 -5.34
CA GLY A 32 -7.06 -29.83 -4.10
C GLY A 32 -6.17 -28.65 -3.67
N ILE A 33 -6.31 -27.47 -4.31
CA ILE A 33 -5.54 -26.27 -4.00
C ILE A 33 -6.17 -25.55 -2.80
N ARG A 34 -5.34 -25.20 -1.82
CA ARG A 34 -5.77 -24.47 -0.62
C ARG A 34 -5.78 -22.97 -0.86
N HIS A 35 -6.88 -22.31 -0.46
CA HIS A 35 -7.09 -20.87 -0.50
C HIS A 35 -7.34 -20.33 0.91
N PHE A 36 -6.93 -19.08 1.16
CA PHE A 36 -7.01 -18.43 2.48
C PHE A 36 -7.65 -17.03 2.36
N LYS A 37 -8.75 -16.94 1.61
CA LYS A 37 -9.39 -15.64 1.33
C LYS A 37 -9.85 -14.95 2.62
N GLY A 38 -9.49 -13.65 2.74
CA GLY A 38 -9.88 -12.82 3.88
C GLY A 38 -9.08 -13.05 5.16
N HIS A 39 -8.02 -13.87 5.13
CA HIS A 39 -7.18 -14.07 6.31
C HIS A 39 -6.52 -12.77 6.79
N GLN A 40 -6.21 -11.83 5.90
CA GLN A 40 -5.58 -10.55 6.22
C GLN A 40 -6.44 -9.74 7.20
N GLU A 41 -7.74 -9.58 6.89
CA GLU A 41 -8.67 -8.83 7.74
C GLU A 41 -8.92 -9.55 9.07
N ARG A 42 -9.07 -10.87 9.04
CA ARG A 42 -9.28 -11.69 10.26
C ARG A 42 -8.05 -11.71 11.13
N SER A 43 -6.85 -11.89 10.56
CA SER A 43 -5.59 -11.82 11.30
C SER A 43 -5.39 -10.44 11.93
N ALA A 44 -5.71 -9.36 11.22
CA ALA A 44 -5.64 -8.01 11.77
C ALA A 44 -6.59 -7.83 12.96
N ALA A 45 -7.83 -8.33 12.87
CA ALA A 45 -8.79 -8.26 13.99
C ALA A 45 -8.34 -9.11 15.21
N THR A 46 -7.77 -10.28 14.97
CA THR A 46 -7.22 -11.13 16.04
C THR A 46 -5.97 -10.50 16.65
N ALA A 47 -5.08 -9.92 15.83
CA ALA A 47 -3.91 -9.18 16.31
C ALA A 47 -4.30 -7.99 17.19
N GLU A 48 -5.34 -7.23 16.81
CA GLU A 48 -5.87 -6.15 17.64
C GLU A 48 -6.31 -6.63 19.02
N LYS A 49 -7.10 -7.73 19.08
CA LYS A 49 -7.55 -8.33 20.36
C LYS A 49 -6.38 -8.77 21.24
N ILE A 50 -5.37 -9.42 20.64
CA ILE A 50 -4.17 -9.88 21.37
C ILE A 50 -3.41 -8.69 21.93
N LEU A 51 -3.12 -7.68 21.10
CA LEU A 51 -2.34 -6.51 21.50
C LEU A 51 -3.08 -5.64 22.55
N ARG A 52 -4.41 -5.51 22.46
CA ARG A 52 -5.21 -4.85 23.49
C ARG A 52 -5.14 -5.59 24.82
N ARG A 53 -5.24 -6.92 24.83
CA ARG A 53 -5.09 -7.75 26.04
C ARG A 53 -3.71 -7.62 26.67
N LEU A 54 -2.67 -7.38 25.85
CA LEU A 54 -1.30 -7.15 26.30
C LEU A 54 -1.05 -5.68 26.68
N HIS A 55 -2.08 -4.84 26.71
CA HIS A 55 -1.99 -3.42 27.02
C HIS A 55 -1.01 -2.63 26.13
N ALA A 56 -0.87 -3.05 24.86
CA ALA A 56 -0.04 -2.34 23.90
C ALA A 56 -0.61 -0.94 23.59
N GLU A 57 0.27 0.01 23.29
CA GLU A 57 -0.13 1.36 22.90
C GLU A 57 -1.02 1.35 21.65
N THR A 58 -2.07 2.19 21.63
CA THR A 58 -3.00 2.31 20.50
C THR A 58 -2.29 2.56 19.17
N ARG A 59 -1.22 3.37 19.20
CA ARG A 59 -0.40 3.61 18.01
C ARG A 59 0.23 2.34 17.47
N LEU A 60 0.82 1.52 18.34
CA LEU A 60 1.42 0.23 17.94
C LEU A 60 0.36 -0.71 17.37
N ILE A 61 -0.80 -0.83 18.02
CA ILE A 61 -1.93 -1.64 17.55
C ILE A 61 -2.33 -1.22 16.12
N THR A 62 -2.51 0.08 15.89
CA THR A 62 -2.85 0.61 14.56
C THR A 62 -1.78 0.29 13.53
N GLU A 63 -0.51 0.54 13.84
CA GLU A 63 0.61 0.28 12.92
C GLU A 63 0.71 -1.22 12.55
N VAL A 64 0.50 -2.13 13.50
CA VAL A 64 0.52 -3.59 13.29
C VAL A 64 -0.66 -4.05 12.44
N THR A 65 -1.87 -3.66 12.81
CA THR A 65 -3.08 -4.11 12.10
C THR A 65 -3.14 -3.61 10.67
N GLU A 66 -2.69 -2.38 10.41
CA GLU A 66 -2.58 -1.83 9.06
C GLU A 66 -1.53 -2.58 8.20
N LEU A 67 -0.40 -2.98 8.78
CA LEU A 67 0.59 -3.80 8.07
C LEU A 67 0.05 -5.19 7.75
N ILE A 68 -0.65 -5.82 8.70
CA ILE A 68 -1.27 -7.13 8.49
C ILE A 68 -2.30 -7.08 7.35
N LYS A 69 -3.15 -6.05 7.28
CA LYS A 69 -4.14 -5.91 6.21
C LYS A 69 -3.56 -5.81 4.81
N ILE A 70 -2.36 -5.28 4.67
CA ILE A 70 -1.73 -5.04 3.36
C ILE A 70 -0.63 -6.05 3.00
N HIS A 71 -0.22 -6.95 3.90
CA HIS A 71 0.99 -7.75 3.74
C HIS A 71 1.01 -8.62 2.48
N ASP A 72 -0.14 -9.13 2.04
CA ASP A 72 -0.25 -10.02 0.87
C ASP A 72 -0.63 -9.29 -0.43
N ILE A 73 -0.68 -7.95 -0.43
CA ILE A 73 -0.92 -7.18 -1.66
C ILE A 73 0.26 -7.38 -2.61
N ARG A 74 -0.03 -7.75 -3.87
CA ARG A 74 0.97 -8.01 -4.91
C ARG A 74 0.88 -6.96 -6.01
N PHE A 75 2.02 -6.41 -6.39
CA PHE A 75 2.16 -5.48 -7.50
C PHE A 75 3.60 -5.50 -8.04
N PRO A 76 3.83 -5.14 -9.32
CA PRO A 76 5.18 -5.06 -9.86
C PRO A 76 6.00 -3.94 -9.21
N ALA A 77 7.31 -4.16 -9.04
CA ALA A 77 8.23 -3.20 -8.44
C ALA A 77 8.62 -2.12 -9.46
N THR A 78 7.65 -1.31 -9.90
CA THR A 78 7.85 -0.18 -10.82
C THR A 78 7.76 1.15 -10.08
N VAL A 79 8.33 2.21 -10.66
CA VAL A 79 8.27 3.59 -10.13
C VAL A 79 6.81 4.04 -9.95
N GLU A 80 5.94 3.74 -10.94
CA GLU A 80 4.51 4.03 -10.87
C GLU A 80 3.86 3.39 -9.64
N MET A 81 4.05 2.07 -9.45
CA MET A 81 3.44 1.34 -8.34
C MET A 81 4.01 1.79 -6.99
N ALA A 82 5.32 2.02 -6.91
CA ALA A 82 5.96 2.56 -5.70
C ALA A 82 5.40 3.95 -5.35
N THR A 83 5.24 4.83 -6.33
CA THR A 83 4.63 6.16 -6.15
C THR A 83 3.19 6.05 -5.66
N ARG A 84 2.40 5.23 -6.32
CA ARG A 84 0.97 5.02 -6.00
C ARG A 84 0.76 4.48 -4.59
N TRP A 85 1.48 3.42 -4.23
CA TRP A 85 1.29 2.77 -2.93
C TRP A 85 1.94 3.56 -1.79
N ALA A 86 3.11 4.16 -2.01
CA ALA A 86 3.71 5.06 -1.01
C ALA A 86 2.87 6.32 -0.79
N GLY A 87 2.22 6.84 -1.82
CA GLY A 87 1.26 7.95 -1.72
C GLY A 87 0.02 7.58 -0.90
N ARG A 88 -0.49 6.36 -1.07
CA ARG A 88 -1.68 5.86 -0.36
C ARG A 88 -1.40 5.53 1.11
N TRP A 89 -0.26 4.87 1.38
CA TRP A 89 0.07 4.36 2.73
C TRP A 89 0.96 5.29 3.53
N GLY A 90 1.63 6.23 2.87
CA GLY A 90 2.75 6.98 3.41
C GLY A 90 4.07 6.21 3.29
N GLY A 91 5.17 6.94 3.06
CA GLY A 91 6.47 6.33 2.77
C GLY A 91 6.98 5.38 3.87
N LYS A 92 6.73 5.71 5.15
CA LYS A 92 7.15 4.85 6.27
C LYS A 92 6.45 3.49 6.24
N ARG A 93 5.13 3.47 6.04
CA ARG A 93 4.36 2.21 5.97
C ARG A 93 4.72 1.41 4.71
N PHE A 94 4.97 2.08 3.60
CA PHE A 94 5.45 1.44 2.37
C PHE A 94 6.78 0.70 2.58
N LEU A 95 7.75 1.31 3.25
CA LEU A 95 9.02 0.67 3.58
C LEU A 95 8.86 -0.51 4.53
N ARG A 96 7.99 -0.39 5.53
CA ARG A 96 7.65 -1.49 6.42
C ARG A 96 6.94 -2.65 5.70
N PHE A 97 6.02 -2.33 4.79
CA PHE A 97 5.40 -3.33 3.90
C PHE A 97 6.46 -4.09 3.11
N ALA A 98 7.41 -3.38 2.48
CA ALA A 98 8.49 -4.01 1.71
C ALA A 98 9.33 -4.96 2.59
N ALA A 99 9.69 -4.55 3.81
CA ALA A 99 10.44 -5.37 4.75
C ALA A 99 9.65 -6.61 5.21
N LEU A 100 8.34 -6.46 5.51
CA LEU A 100 7.48 -7.57 5.91
C LEU A 100 7.30 -8.56 4.75
N ARG A 101 7.05 -8.06 3.54
CA ARG A 101 6.92 -8.87 2.33
C ARG A 101 8.19 -9.69 2.03
N ARG A 102 9.37 -9.05 2.15
CA ARG A 102 10.67 -9.74 2.02
C ARG A 102 10.79 -10.88 3.03
N ALA A 103 10.55 -10.58 4.31
CA ALA A 103 10.67 -11.57 5.39
C ALA A 103 9.67 -12.73 5.24
N ASP A 104 8.46 -12.45 4.76
CA ASP A 104 7.44 -13.46 4.49
C ASP A 104 7.85 -14.36 3.31
N THR A 105 8.28 -13.77 2.18
CA THR A 105 8.75 -14.53 1.01
C THR A 105 9.96 -15.43 1.34
N LEU A 106 10.89 -14.97 2.19
CA LEU A 106 12.00 -15.80 2.67
C LEU A 106 11.56 -17.02 3.47
N GLY A 107 10.35 -17.02 4.01
CA GLY A 107 9.74 -18.16 4.70
C GLY A 107 8.85 -19.06 3.83
N GLN A 108 8.75 -18.78 2.53
CA GLN A 108 7.88 -19.47 1.56
C GLN A 108 8.66 -20.43 0.65
N ALA A 109 7.97 -21.03 -0.32
CA ALA A 109 8.54 -22.02 -1.24
C ALA A 109 9.62 -21.47 -2.19
N HIS A 110 9.56 -20.17 -2.50
CA HIS A 110 10.48 -19.48 -3.43
C HIS A 110 11.23 -18.32 -2.74
N PRO A 111 12.10 -18.62 -1.76
CA PRO A 111 12.82 -17.59 -1.01
C PRO A 111 13.80 -16.78 -1.88
N GLU A 112 14.24 -17.33 -3.01
CA GLU A 112 15.11 -16.67 -3.98
C GLU A 112 14.50 -15.42 -4.61
N GLU A 113 13.17 -15.31 -4.65
CA GLU A 113 12.46 -14.15 -5.18
C GLU A 113 12.45 -12.95 -4.21
N ALA A 114 12.69 -13.19 -2.92
CA ALA A 114 12.55 -12.18 -1.88
C ALA A 114 13.49 -10.98 -2.07
N GLU A 115 14.78 -11.23 -2.24
CA GLU A 115 15.79 -10.18 -2.35
C GLU A 115 15.70 -9.38 -3.66
N PRO A 116 15.57 -10.00 -4.86
CA PRO A 116 15.41 -9.26 -6.09
C PRO A 116 14.20 -8.32 -6.06
N TYR A 117 13.03 -8.81 -5.63
CA TYR A 117 11.82 -7.99 -5.53
C TYR A 117 11.98 -6.85 -4.52
N TYR A 118 12.52 -7.13 -3.33
CA TYR A 118 12.74 -6.12 -2.30
C TYR A 118 13.66 -5.00 -2.79
N ARG A 119 14.80 -5.36 -3.41
CA ARG A 119 15.76 -4.38 -3.95
C ARG A 119 15.13 -3.54 -5.06
N ALA A 120 14.40 -4.17 -5.99
CA ALA A 120 13.69 -3.48 -7.06
C ALA A 120 12.65 -2.50 -6.50
N LEU A 121 11.89 -2.90 -5.49
CA LEU A 121 10.87 -2.05 -4.87
C LEU A 121 11.49 -0.82 -4.17
N LEU A 122 12.61 -1.01 -3.44
CA LEU A 122 13.32 0.10 -2.82
C LEU A 122 13.97 1.04 -3.85
N ALA A 123 14.53 0.50 -4.94
CA ALA A 123 15.09 1.28 -6.03
C ALA A 123 14.00 2.13 -6.70
N ALA A 124 12.86 1.53 -7.04
CA ALA A 124 11.71 2.21 -7.61
C ALA A 124 11.18 3.35 -6.71
N PHE A 125 11.11 3.11 -5.40
CA PHE A 125 10.68 4.14 -4.45
C PHE A 125 11.70 5.29 -4.32
N ARG A 126 12.99 4.98 -4.38
CA ARG A 126 14.06 6.00 -4.37
C ARG A 126 14.00 6.84 -5.64
N GLU A 127 13.91 6.20 -6.79
CA GLU A 127 13.79 6.86 -8.09
C GLU A 127 12.55 7.77 -8.15
N ALA A 128 11.39 7.29 -7.66
CA ALA A 128 10.19 8.12 -7.54
C ALA A 128 10.42 9.39 -6.72
N LYS A 129 11.21 9.31 -5.63
CA LYS A 129 11.55 10.48 -4.81
C LYS A 129 12.52 11.42 -5.52
N GLU A 130 13.52 10.90 -6.22
CA GLU A 130 14.51 11.67 -6.98
C GLU A 130 13.87 12.41 -8.14
N GLN A 131 12.90 11.81 -8.80
CA GLN A 131 12.10 12.41 -9.86
C GLN A 131 11.03 13.38 -9.36
N ASN A 132 10.93 13.63 -8.04
CA ASN A 132 9.84 14.42 -7.44
C ASN A 132 8.43 13.94 -7.87
N ALA A 133 8.23 12.64 -7.98
CA ALA A 133 6.97 12.05 -8.39
C ALA A 133 5.79 12.54 -7.52
N CYS A 134 4.62 12.64 -8.13
CA CYS A 134 3.41 13.10 -7.45
C CYS A 134 2.79 11.96 -6.62
N PHE A 135 3.07 11.93 -5.34
CA PHE A 135 2.57 10.87 -4.43
C PHE A 135 1.14 11.11 -3.98
N THR A 136 0.71 12.36 -3.85
CA THR A 136 -0.58 12.72 -3.24
C THR A 136 -1.30 13.80 -4.03
N VAL A 137 -2.63 13.87 -3.84
CA VAL A 137 -3.48 14.91 -4.41
C VAL A 137 -2.97 16.34 -4.09
N ARG A 138 -2.35 16.54 -2.92
CA ARG A 138 -1.81 17.84 -2.51
C ARG A 138 -0.62 18.31 -3.35
N GLN A 139 0.03 17.40 -4.07
CA GLN A 139 1.18 17.70 -4.94
C GLN A 139 0.76 17.93 -6.40
N LEU A 140 -0.53 17.79 -6.72
CA LEU A 140 -1.04 18.16 -8.04
C LEU A 140 -0.91 19.68 -8.25
N ALA A 141 -0.61 20.09 -9.49
CA ALA A 141 -0.55 21.48 -9.90
C ALA A 141 -1.94 22.16 -10.00
N VAL A 142 -2.99 21.48 -9.54
CA VAL A 142 -4.37 21.98 -9.43
C VAL A 142 -4.95 21.65 -8.06
N THR A 143 -5.90 22.47 -7.64
CA THR A 143 -6.61 22.33 -6.37
C THR A 143 -8.09 22.02 -6.56
N GLY A 144 -8.80 21.71 -5.47
CA GLY A 144 -10.26 21.59 -5.52
C GLY A 144 -10.97 22.88 -5.97
N CYS A 145 -10.44 24.05 -5.60
CA CYS A 145 -10.98 25.35 -6.04
C CYS A 145 -10.90 25.52 -7.55
N ASP A 146 -9.82 25.07 -8.17
CA ASP A 146 -9.67 25.12 -9.63
C ASP A 146 -10.74 24.26 -10.33
N LEU A 147 -11.02 23.09 -9.79
CA LEU A 147 -12.06 22.20 -10.34
C LEU A 147 -13.47 22.71 -10.07
N MET A 148 -13.70 23.36 -8.93
CA MET A 148 -14.97 24.06 -8.67
C MET A 148 -15.20 25.19 -9.68
N GLY A 149 -14.16 25.92 -10.06
CA GLY A 149 -14.20 26.92 -11.13
C GLY A 149 -14.58 26.36 -12.51
N LEU A 150 -14.42 25.05 -12.73
CA LEU A 150 -14.90 24.33 -13.91
C LEU A 150 -16.36 23.83 -13.77
N GLY A 151 -17.02 24.11 -12.63
CA GLY A 151 -18.40 23.71 -12.35
C GLY A 151 -18.56 22.35 -11.68
N LEU A 152 -17.49 21.72 -11.22
CA LEU A 152 -17.57 20.52 -10.37
C LEU A 152 -17.95 20.92 -8.93
N SER A 153 -18.66 20.08 -8.21
CA SER A 153 -19.07 20.33 -6.83
C SER A 153 -19.14 19.05 -5.99
N GLY A 154 -19.08 19.21 -4.67
CA GLY A 154 -19.23 18.10 -3.73
C GLY A 154 -18.23 16.95 -3.96
N PRO A 155 -18.71 15.67 -3.89
CA PRO A 155 -17.85 14.49 -4.04
C PRO A 155 -17.11 14.42 -5.39
N ALA A 156 -17.69 14.96 -6.47
CA ALA A 156 -17.12 14.93 -7.82
C ALA A 156 -15.74 15.63 -7.88
N VAL A 157 -15.53 16.69 -7.09
CA VAL A 157 -14.21 17.35 -6.98
C VAL A 157 -13.15 16.38 -6.49
N GLY A 158 -13.44 15.63 -5.43
CA GLY A 158 -12.51 14.66 -4.85
C GLY A 158 -12.23 13.47 -5.80
N GLU A 159 -13.23 13.03 -6.55
CA GLU A 159 -13.09 11.96 -7.55
C GLU A 159 -12.22 12.40 -8.71
N ALA A 160 -12.46 13.61 -9.23
CA ALA A 160 -11.67 14.21 -10.30
C ALA A 160 -10.20 14.37 -9.89
N LEU A 161 -9.92 14.90 -8.69
CA LEU A 161 -8.55 15.01 -8.17
C LEU A 161 -7.85 13.64 -8.05
N ARG A 162 -8.53 12.63 -7.53
CA ARG A 162 -7.98 11.25 -7.43
C ARG A 162 -7.71 10.64 -8.81
N ARG A 163 -8.54 10.93 -9.78
CA ARG A 163 -8.33 10.49 -11.14
C ARG A 163 -7.15 11.19 -11.80
N LEU A 164 -7.06 12.52 -11.72
CA LEU A 164 -5.92 13.28 -12.21
C LEU A 164 -4.61 12.78 -11.59
N LEU A 165 -4.62 12.49 -10.28
CA LEU A 165 -3.46 11.90 -9.62
C LEU A 165 -3.06 10.56 -10.25
N ARG A 166 -4.01 9.68 -10.56
CA ARG A 166 -3.69 8.39 -11.23
C ARG A 166 -3.07 8.59 -12.62
N LEU A 167 -3.60 9.52 -13.42
CA LEU A 167 -3.06 9.83 -14.74
C LEU A 167 -1.64 10.41 -14.67
N VAL A 168 -1.35 11.22 -13.66
CA VAL A 168 0.00 11.74 -13.43
C VAL A 168 0.93 10.61 -12.97
N GLN A 169 0.48 9.72 -12.10
CA GLN A 169 1.28 8.60 -11.60
C GLN A 169 1.60 7.55 -12.67
N SER A 170 0.69 7.36 -13.64
CA SER A 170 0.92 6.45 -14.78
C SER A 170 1.75 7.11 -15.89
N GLY A 171 2.05 8.40 -15.80
CA GLY A 171 2.78 9.12 -16.85
C GLY A 171 1.93 9.51 -18.06
N GLU A 172 0.61 9.21 -18.04
CA GLU A 172 -0.33 9.58 -19.11
C GLU A 172 -0.58 11.09 -19.18
N LEU A 173 -0.36 11.82 -18.09
CA LEU A 173 -0.59 13.24 -18.01
C LEU A 173 0.54 13.94 -17.21
N PRO A 174 1.13 15.02 -17.72
CA PRO A 174 2.12 15.78 -16.97
C PRO A 174 1.44 16.51 -15.80
N ASN A 175 2.16 16.66 -14.67
CA ASN A 175 1.67 17.42 -13.52
C ASN A 175 1.78 18.92 -13.74
N GLU A 176 1.09 19.42 -14.76
CA GLU A 176 1.04 20.80 -15.18
C GLU A 176 -0.39 21.33 -15.11
N ARG A 177 -0.57 22.54 -14.56
CA ARG A 177 -1.90 23.13 -14.33
C ARG A 177 -2.77 23.13 -15.59
N ALA A 178 -2.21 23.54 -16.75
CA ALA A 178 -2.94 23.63 -18.00
C ALA A 178 -3.43 22.25 -18.47
N ALA A 179 -2.53 21.25 -18.47
CA ALA A 179 -2.85 19.89 -18.86
C ALA A 179 -3.91 19.25 -17.95
N LEU A 180 -3.77 19.43 -16.63
CA LEU A 180 -4.71 18.90 -15.64
C LEU A 180 -6.11 19.51 -15.77
N LEU A 181 -6.21 20.84 -16.00
CA LEU A 181 -7.50 21.51 -16.20
C LEU A 181 -8.14 21.09 -17.53
N ALA A 182 -7.36 20.90 -18.59
CA ALA A 182 -7.86 20.40 -19.87
C ALA A 182 -8.46 18.99 -19.73
N ALA A 183 -7.73 18.08 -19.05
CA ALA A 183 -8.20 16.74 -18.79
C ALA A 183 -9.45 16.69 -17.89
N ALA A 184 -9.59 17.63 -16.94
CA ALA A 184 -10.76 17.74 -16.09
C ALA A 184 -12.01 18.22 -16.86
N ARG A 185 -11.85 19.07 -17.90
CA ARG A 185 -12.97 19.59 -18.73
C ARG A 185 -13.59 18.52 -19.65
N GLN A 186 -12.80 17.59 -20.13
CA GLN A 186 -13.25 16.55 -21.09
C GLN A 186 -14.22 15.53 -20.48
N GLN A 187 -14.63 15.70 -19.23
CA GLN A 187 -15.40 14.75 -18.46
C GLN A 187 -16.74 15.29 -17.91
N LYS A 188 -17.22 16.34 -18.51
CA LYS A 188 -18.59 16.83 -18.27
C LYS A 188 -19.62 16.05 -19.10
#